data_2a2b12177992786994420dff13d324c0
#
_entry.id   2a2b12177992786994420dff13d324c0
#
_cell.length_a   1.000
_cell.length_b   1.000
_cell.length_c   1.000
_cell.angle_alpha   90.00
_cell.angle_beta   90.00
_cell.angle_gamma   90.00
#
_symmetry.space_group_name_H-M   'P 1'
#
loop_
_entity.id
_entity.type
_entity.pdbx_description
1 polymer ?
#
loop_
_entity_poly.entity_id
_entity_poly.type
_entity_poly.pdbx_seq_one_letter_code
_entity_poly.pdbx_strand_id
1 'polypeptide(L)'
;VDTMSIAPHKFYGLNGSGLLLKKSSLIIEPQTHGGSSTTPYRSGTPALALAVSIEKALQLTLTQQEERIRYVRQLNEYLKTALLHYPSVRINSPEGAVPHILNLSVQGLKGTVFQRVLSERGVCVSVKSACSAEGTPSKAVFAVSGDRKNALSSWRVSLSHLTTREELDEFLQVFDQCYKELGP
;
A
#
# COMPACT_ATOMS: atom_id res chain seq x y z
N VAL A 1 -10.98 -8.16 -17.87
CA VAL A 1 -10.65 -6.72 -18.00
C VAL A 1 -10.20 -6.44 -19.42
N ASP A 2 -10.47 -5.25 -19.94
CA ASP A 2 -10.11 -4.85 -21.30
C ASP A 2 -8.77 -4.12 -21.35
N THR A 3 -8.48 -3.39 -20.27
CA THR A 3 -7.19 -2.72 -20.04
C THR A 3 -6.74 -2.86 -18.58
N MET A 4 -5.43 -2.83 -18.37
CA MET A 4 -4.82 -2.81 -17.04
C MET A 4 -3.59 -1.91 -17.05
N SER A 5 -3.58 -0.91 -16.19
CA SER A 5 -2.41 -0.05 -15.94
C SER A 5 -1.61 -0.56 -14.75
N ILE A 6 -0.30 -0.64 -14.91
CA ILE A 6 0.61 -1.17 -13.88
C ILE A 6 1.70 -0.15 -13.62
N ALA A 7 1.99 0.11 -12.33
CA ALA A 7 3.05 1.00 -11.87
C ALA A 7 4.24 0.17 -11.36
N PRO A 8 5.34 0.07 -12.11
CA PRO A 8 6.47 -0.80 -11.77
C PRO A 8 7.12 -0.53 -10.40
N HIS A 9 7.16 0.72 -9.98
CA HIS A 9 7.66 1.10 -8.65
C HIS A 9 6.85 0.52 -7.48
N LYS A 10 5.65 -0.06 -7.73
CA LYS A 10 4.85 -0.77 -6.71
C LYS A 10 5.31 -2.22 -6.49
N PHE A 11 6.19 -2.74 -7.35
CA PHE A 11 6.80 -4.05 -7.25
C PHE A 11 8.31 -4.02 -7.51
N TYR A 12 8.97 -2.96 -7.02
CA TYR A 12 10.43 -2.76 -6.98
C TYR A 12 11.10 -2.44 -8.33
N GLY A 13 10.34 -2.08 -9.37
CA GLY A 13 10.86 -1.46 -10.58
C GLY A 13 11.20 0.02 -10.36
N LEU A 14 11.92 0.61 -11.30
CA LEU A 14 12.30 2.02 -11.24
C LEU A 14 11.08 2.94 -11.45
N ASN A 15 11.16 4.11 -10.84
CA ASN A 15 10.21 5.20 -11.10
C ASN A 15 10.36 5.77 -12.51
N GLY A 16 9.33 6.43 -13.02
CA GLY A 16 9.34 7.12 -14.31
C GLY A 16 8.80 6.29 -15.47
N SER A 17 8.28 5.09 -15.20
CA SER A 17 7.67 4.21 -16.19
C SER A 17 6.32 3.67 -15.76
N GLY A 18 5.55 3.19 -16.73
CA GLY A 18 4.29 2.49 -16.54
C GLY A 18 4.08 1.46 -17.63
N LEU A 19 3.23 0.48 -17.37
CA LEU A 19 2.78 -0.51 -18.33
C LEU A 19 1.28 -0.34 -18.56
N LEU A 20 0.86 -0.48 -19.82
CA LEU A 20 -0.52 -0.63 -20.20
C LEU A 20 -0.69 -1.97 -20.90
N LEU A 21 -1.42 -2.88 -20.28
CA LEU A 21 -1.93 -4.08 -20.93
C LEU A 21 -3.29 -3.76 -21.53
N LYS A 22 -3.53 -4.19 -22.77
CA LYS A 22 -4.82 -4.06 -23.42
C LYS A 22 -5.14 -5.29 -24.26
N LYS A 23 -6.41 -5.58 -24.47
CA LYS A 23 -6.83 -6.55 -25.48
C LYS A 23 -6.38 -6.08 -26.87
N SER A 24 -5.92 -7.00 -27.71
CA SER A 24 -5.48 -6.69 -29.09
C SER A 24 -6.58 -6.04 -29.92
N SER A 25 -7.84 -6.45 -29.70
CA SER A 25 -9.01 -5.93 -30.38
C SER A 25 -9.41 -4.50 -29.98
N LEU A 26 -8.88 -4.00 -28.88
CA LEU A 26 -9.23 -2.65 -28.42
C LEU A 26 -8.41 -1.60 -29.17
N ILE A 27 -9.09 -0.66 -29.83
CA ILE A 27 -8.47 0.49 -30.49
C ILE A 27 -8.30 1.61 -29.45
N ILE A 28 -7.09 2.14 -29.36
CA ILE A 28 -6.77 3.29 -28.52
C ILE A 28 -6.21 4.40 -29.40
N GLU A 29 -6.79 5.58 -29.34
CA GLU A 29 -6.29 6.76 -30.02
C GLU A 29 -5.09 7.36 -29.26
N PRO A 30 -3.97 7.64 -29.95
CA PRO A 30 -2.80 8.25 -29.31
C PRO A 30 -3.12 9.67 -28.85
N GLN A 31 -2.69 10.01 -27.65
CA GLN A 31 -2.77 11.37 -27.09
C GLN A 31 -1.50 12.20 -27.38
N THR A 32 -0.41 11.55 -27.78
CA THR A 32 0.86 12.17 -28.11
C THR A 32 1.26 11.79 -29.52
N HIS A 33 1.28 12.79 -30.40
CA HIS A 33 1.54 12.63 -31.84
C HIS A 33 3.00 12.90 -32.19
N GLY A 34 3.48 12.35 -33.31
CA GLY A 34 4.84 12.50 -33.81
C GLY A 34 5.27 11.30 -34.66
N GLY A 35 6.54 10.93 -34.60
CA GLY A 35 7.07 9.78 -35.33
C GLY A 35 6.42 8.45 -34.91
N SER A 36 6.21 7.56 -35.89
CA SER A 36 5.50 6.28 -35.74
C SER A 36 6.44 5.07 -35.70
N SER A 37 7.73 5.27 -35.42
CA SER A 37 8.77 4.25 -35.58
C SER A 37 8.73 3.11 -34.56
N THR A 38 8.08 3.26 -33.42
CA THR A 38 8.11 2.28 -32.33
C THR A 38 6.75 1.77 -31.91
N THR A 39 5.74 2.62 -31.83
CA THR A 39 4.38 2.23 -31.44
C THR A 39 3.35 3.23 -31.96
N PRO A 40 2.16 2.76 -32.38
CA PRO A 40 1.08 3.65 -32.79
C PRO A 40 0.43 4.38 -31.59
N TYR A 41 0.72 4.02 -30.36
CA TYR A 41 0.04 4.57 -29.19
C TYR A 41 0.67 5.84 -28.63
N ARG A 42 1.97 6.04 -28.89
CA ARG A 42 2.74 7.15 -28.37
C ARG A 42 4.01 7.36 -29.19
N SER A 43 4.27 8.59 -29.61
CA SER A 43 5.54 8.98 -30.22
C SER A 43 6.65 9.15 -29.15
N GLY A 44 7.91 9.11 -29.59
CA GLY A 44 9.11 9.31 -28.77
C GLY A 44 9.95 8.05 -28.60
N THR A 45 11.24 8.26 -28.34
CA THR A 45 12.20 7.16 -28.14
C THR A 45 11.88 6.40 -26.86
N PRO A 46 11.78 5.06 -26.90
CA PRO A 46 11.57 4.25 -25.70
C PRO A 46 12.72 4.36 -24.71
N ALA A 47 12.40 4.47 -23.44
CA ALA A 47 13.38 4.44 -22.35
C ALA A 47 13.77 2.98 -22.05
N LEU A 48 14.73 2.43 -22.81
CA LEU A 48 15.12 1.02 -22.78
C LEU A 48 15.54 0.57 -21.37
N ALA A 49 16.30 1.39 -20.65
CA ALA A 49 16.72 1.07 -19.28
C ALA A 49 15.53 0.87 -18.33
N LEU A 50 14.46 1.67 -18.47
CA LEU A 50 13.22 1.49 -17.70
C LEU A 50 12.49 0.21 -18.10
N ALA A 51 12.45 -0.12 -19.39
CA ALA A 51 11.82 -1.37 -19.87
C ALA A 51 12.53 -2.61 -19.28
N VAL A 52 13.86 -2.64 -19.31
CA VAL A 52 14.66 -3.72 -18.70
C VAL A 52 14.44 -3.81 -17.19
N SER A 53 14.36 -2.67 -16.50
CA SER A 53 14.03 -2.63 -15.08
C SER A 53 12.65 -3.25 -14.79
N ILE A 54 11.65 -2.97 -15.62
CA ILE A 54 10.31 -3.55 -15.48
C ILE A 54 10.35 -5.08 -15.66
N GLU A 55 11.01 -5.56 -16.71
CA GLU A 55 11.16 -6.99 -16.98
C GLU A 55 11.79 -7.70 -15.78
N LYS A 56 12.92 -7.18 -15.28
CA LYS A 56 13.60 -7.78 -14.12
C LYS A 56 12.76 -7.78 -12.87
N ALA A 57 12.08 -6.69 -12.58
CA ALA A 57 11.19 -6.58 -11.43
C ALA A 57 10.00 -7.56 -11.52
N LEU A 58 9.39 -7.71 -12.70
CA LEU A 58 8.34 -8.68 -12.95
C LEU A 58 8.83 -10.10 -12.77
N GLN A 59 9.97 -10.46 -13.37
CA GLN A 59 10.58 -11.78 -13.25
C GLN A 59 10.77 -12.15 -11.77
N LEU A 60 11.43 -11.28 -10.98
CA LEU A 60 11.67 -11.52 -9.56
C LEU A 60 10.37 -11.63 -8.76
N THR A 61 9.41 -10.77 -9.06
CA THR A 61 8.11 -10.78 -8.38
C THR A 61 7.37 -12.08 -8.64
N LEU A 62 7.26 -12.52 -9.88
CA LEU A 62 6.52 -13.72 -10.26
C LEU A 62 7.20 -15.00 -9.74
N THR A 63 8.53 -15.09 -9.82
CA THR A 63 9.25 -16.27 -9.35
C THR A 63 9.25 -16.44 -7.83
N GLN A 64 9.15 -15.34 -7.06
CA GLN A 64 9.21 -15.35 -5.61
C GLN A 64 7.85 -15.06 -4.95
N GLN A 65 6.78 -14.95 -5.73
CA GLN A 65 5.48 -14.48 -5.25
C GLN A 65 4.93 -15.30 -4.09
N GLU A 66 4.90 -16.61 -4.22
CA GLU A 66 4.32 -17.50 -3.21
C GLU A 66 5.08 -17.45 -1.87
N GLU A 67 6.40 -17.46 -1.94
CA GLU A 67 7.27 -17.36 -0.78
C GLU A 67 7.09 -16.01 -0.07
N ARG A 68 7.13 -14.91 -0.83
CA ARG A 68 6.94 -13.55 -0.32
C ARG A 68 5.57 -13.37 0.33
N ILE A 69 4.50 -13.86 -0.31
CA ILE A 69 3.14 -13.78 0.24
C ILE A 69 3.04 -14.58 1.54
N ARG A 70 3.61 -15.78 1.59
CA ARG A 70 3.61 -16.62 2.80
C ARG A 70 4.31 -15.93 3.96
N TYR A 71 5.50 -15.39 3.71
CA TYR A 71 6.28 -14.67 4.70
C TYR A 71 5.54 -13.44 5.23
N VAL A 72 5.06 -12.58 4.33
CA VAL A 72 4.33 -11.38 4.72
C VAL A 72 3.03 -11.70 5.47
N ARG A 73 2.37 -12.82 5.14
CA ARG A 73 1.20 -13.29 5.89
C ARG A 73 1.54 -13.64 7.33
N GLN A 74 2.68 -14.30 7.57
CA GLN A 74 3.14 -14.58 8.93
C GLN A 74 3.39 -13.30 9.74
N LEU A 75 4.03 -12.30 9.13
CA LEU A 75 4.26 -10.99 9.74
C LEU A 75 2.92 -10.27 10.04
N ASN A 76 1.99 -10.29 9.09
CA ASN A 76 0.67 -9.67 9.26
C ASN A 76 -0.13 -10.29 10.40
N GLU A 77 -0.20 -11.62 10.46
CA GLU A 77 -0.92 -12.33 11.52
C GLU A 77 -0.27 -12.12 12.89
N TYR A 78 1.06 -12.08 12.95
CA TYR A 78 1.77 -11.72 14.17
C TYR A 78 1.38 -10.33 14.67
N LEU A 79 1.49 -9.33 13.79
CA LEU A 79 1.17 -7.94 14.12
C LEU A 79 -0.30 -7.79 14.53
N LYS A 80 -1.22 -8.39 13.78
CA LYS A 80 -2.64 -8.38 14.05
C LYS A 80 -2.97 -8.99 15.42
N THR A 81 -2.38 -10.13 15.74
CA THR A 81 -2.56 -10.79 17.04
C THR A 81 -2.10 -9.91 18.19
N ALA A 82 -0.92 -9.28 18.08
CA ALA A 82 -0.39 -8.40 19.10
C ALA A 82 -1.27 -7.15 19.30
N LEU A 83 -1.75 -6.55 18.20
CA LEU A 83 -2.58 -5.35 18.26
C LEU A 83 -3.99 -5.59 18.83
N LEU A 84 -4.54 -6.79 18.69
CA LEU A 84 -5.86 -7.14 19.25
C LEU A 84 -5.88 -7.21 20.79
N HIS A 85 -4.74 -7.16 21.46
CA HIS A 85 -4.69 -7.05 22.92
C HIS A 85 -5.06 -5.65 23.43
N TYR A 86 -5.12 -4.63 22.56
CA TYR A 86 -5.50 -3.27 22.91
C TYR A 86 -7.01 -3.06 22.71
N PRO A 87 -7.80 -2.78 23.74
CA PRO A 87 -9.28 -2.74 23.66
C PRO A 87 -9.83 -1.72 22.64
N SER A 88 -9.15 -0.58 22.47
CA SER A 88 -9.58 0.46 21.52
C SER A 88 -9.11 0.21 20.10
N VAL A 89 -8.34 -0.87 19.83
CA VAL A 89 -7.89 -1.20 18.47
C VAL A 89 -8.98 -1.98 17.74
N ARG A 90 -9.28 -1.52 16.54
CA ARG A 90 -10.15 -2.21 15.58
C ARG A 90 -9.40 -2.51 14.30
N ILE A 91 -9.34 -3.76 13.90
CA ILE A 91 -8.80 -4.16 12.59
C ILE A 91 -9.89 -3.94 11.54
N ASN A 92 -9.56 -3.17 10.49
CA ASN A 92 -10.46 -2.84 9.39
C ASN A 92 -10.24 -3.71 8.15
N SER A 93 -9.05 -4.31 8.02
CA SER A 93 -8.76 -5.26 6.94
C SER A 93 -9.64 -6.50 7.10
N PRO A 94 -10.50 -6.84 6.09
CA PRO A 94 -11.35 -8.00 6.17
C PRO A 94 -10.56 -9.31 6.09
N GLU A 95 -11.19 -10.41 6.42
CA GLU A 95 -10.66 -11.73 6.18
C GLU A 95 -10.39 -11.92 4.68
N GLY A 96 -9.27 -12.56 4.32
CA GLY A 96 -8.85 -12.73 2.92
C GLY A 96 -8.23 -11.50 2.27
N ALA A 97 -8.08 -10.38 2.99
CA ALA A 97 -7.35 -9.22 2.47
C ALA A 97 -5.90 -9.56 2.13
N VAL A 98 -5.30 -8.77 1.23
CA VAL A 98 -3.88 -8.92 0.89
C VAL A 98 -3.01 -8.72 2.14
N PRO A 99 -2.06 -9.63 2.43
CA PRO A 99 -1.32 -9.58 3.70
C PRO A 99 -0.32 -8.42 3.80
N HIS A 100 -0.01 -7.76 2.69
CA HIS A 100 0.89 -6.61 2.64
C HIS A 100 0.31 -5.34 3.28
N ILE A 101 -0.99 -5.32 3.57
CA ILE A 101 -1.69 -4.15 4.10
C ILE A 101 -2.50 -4.56 5.33
N LEU A 102 -2.20 -3.94 6.46
CA LEU A 102 -3.03 -3.99 7.64
C LEU A 102 -3.61 -2.60 7.91
N ASN A 103 -4.92 -2.46 7.75
CA ASN A 103 -5.62 -1.25 8.13
C ASN A 103 -6.29 -1.44 9.48
N LEU A 104 -6.08 -0.48 10.36
CA LEU A 104 -6.63 -0.49 11.71
C LEU A 104 -7.02 0.93 12.15
N SER A 105 -7.78 0.98 13.22
CA SER A 105 -8.16 2.23 13.89
C SER A 105 -7.87 2.11 15.39
N VAL A 106 -7.48 3.20 16.01
CA VAL A 106 -7.53 3.36 17.47
C VAL A 106 -8.76 4.20 17.77
N GLN A 107 -9.80 3.60 18.34
CA GLN A 107 -11.09 4.25 18.58
C GLN A 107 -10.91 5.45 19.53
N GLY A 108 -11.64 6.52 19.24
CA GLY A 108 -11.54 7.78 19.99
C GLY A 108 -10.45 8.74 19.51
N LEU A 109 -9.47 8.27 18.73
CA LEU A 109 -8.37 9.08 18.21
C LEU A 109 -8.45 9.24 16.68
N LYS A 110 -8.15 10.44 16.19
CA LYS A 110 -7.97 10.65 14.75
C LYS A 110 -6.71 9.94 14.27
N GLY A 111 -6.79 9.21 13.16
CA GLY A 111 -5.64 8.52 12.57
C GLY A 111 -4.44 9.43 12.29
N THR A 112 -4.69 10.70 11.93
CA THR A 112 -3.62 11.70 11.72
C THR A 112 -2.87 12.06 12.99
N VAL A 113 -3.54 12.07 14.15
CA VAL A 113 -2.90 12.33 15.44
C VAL A 113 -2.00 11.15 15.81
N PHE A 114 -2.53 9.93 15.72
CA PHE A 114 -1.76 8.73 16.03
C PHE A 114 -0.56 8.56 15.09
N GLN A 115 -0.75 8.79 13.78
CA GLN A 115 0.31 8.76 12.78
C GLN A 115 1.42 9.77 13.08
N ARG A 116 1.08 11.01 13.49
CA ARG A 116 2.07 12.02 13.85
C ARG A 116 2.93 11.59 15.04
N VAL A 117 2.31 11.11 16.11
CA VAL A 117 3.02 10.68 17.32
C VAL A 117 3.94 9.47 17.06
N LEU A 118 3.50 8.52 16.20
CA LEU A 118 4.35 7.44 15.71
C LEU A 118 5.55 7.98 14.90
N SER A 119 5.29 8.94 13.99
CA SER A 119 6.33 9.52 13.13
C SER A 119 7.39 10.27 13.93
N GLU A 120 7.02 10.98 14.99
CA GLU A 120 7.94 11.64 15.91
C GLU A 120 8.89 10.65 16.62
N ARG A 121 8.53 9.36 16.64
CA ARG A 121 9.33 8.25 17.20
C ARG A 121 9.96 7.37 16.12
N GLY A 122 10.05 7.85 14.88
CA GLY A 122 10.70 7.15 13.77
C GLY A 122 9.85 6.08 13.07
N VAL A 123 8.58 5.93 13.46
CA VAL A 123 7.68 4.94 12.85
C VAL A 123 6.80 5.60 11.78
N CYS A 124 6.97 5.20 10.53
CA CYS A 124 6.25 5.73 9.38
C CYS A 124 5.04 4.85 9.01
N VAL A 125 3.85 5.39 9.16
CA VAL A 125 2.58 4.77 8.74
C VAL A 125 1.77 5.72 7.85
N SER A 126 0.75 5.20 7.17
CA SER A 126 -0.08 6.02 6.28
C SER A 126 -1.52 6.10 6.78
N VAL A 127 -2.12 7.27 6.80
CA VAL A 127 -3.54 7.44 7.18
C VAL A 127 -4.46 7.06 6.01
N LYS A 128 -4.05 7.41 4.78
CA LYS A 128 -4.82 7.15 3.54
C LYS A 128 -3.90 7.26 2.32
N SER A 129 -4.45 7.14 1.10
CA SER A 129 -3.66 7.34 -0.11
C SER A 129 -3.20 8.81 -0.24
N ALA A 130 -2.04 9.02 -0.85
CA ALA A 130 -1.46 10.35 -1.09
C ALA A 130 -2.40 11.30 -1.88
N CYS A 131 -3.28 10.74 -2.71
CA CYS A 131 -4.24 11.49 -3.53
C CYS A 131 -5.50 11.95 -2.76
N SER A 132 -5.62 11.64 -1.47
CA SER A 132 -6.81 12.00 -0.70
C SER A 132 -6.63 13.34 0.01
N ALA A 133 -7.66 14.20 0.01
CA ALA A 133 -7.62 15.49 0.69
C ALA A 133 -7.44 15.34 2.21
N GLU A 134 -6.67 16.21 2.84
CA GLU A 134 -6.46 16.20 4.28
C GLU A 134 -7.77 16.31 5.07
N GLY A 135 -7.80 15.75 6.29
CA GLY A 135 -8.95 15.83 7.19
C GLY A 135 -10.18 15.04 6.77
N THR A 136 -10.18 14.37 5.59
CA THR A 136 -11.31 13.56 5.14
C THR A 136 -11.20 12.12 5.65
N PRO A 137 -12.32 11.41 5.90
CA PRO A 137 -12.30 10.01 6.26
C PRO A 137 -11.76 9.14 5.12
N SER A 138 -11.17 7.99 5.46
CA SER A 138 -10.80 6.98 4.48
C SER A 138 -12.02 6.48 3.73
N LYS A 139 -12.10 6.73 2.43
CA LYS A 139 -13.22 6.27 1.59
C LYS A 139 -13.33 4.74 1.58
N ALA A 140 -12.20 4.03 1.55
CA ALA A 140 -12.18 2.57 1.55
C ALA A 140 -12.72 2.00 2.86
N VAL A 141 -12.25 2.51 4.01
CA VAL A 141 -12.76 2.07 5.32
C VAL A 141 -14.22 2.41 5.49
N PHE A 142 -14.65 3.60 5.06
CA PHE A 142 -16.07 3.99 5.12
C PHE A 142 -16.95 3.07 4.25
N ALA A 143 -16.52 2.75 3.05
CA ALA A 143 -17.26 1.87 2.14
C ALA A 143 -17.47 0.46 2.72
N VAL A 144 -16.50 -0.05 3.49
CA VAL A 144 -16.57 -1.37 4.11
C VAL A 144 -17.34 -1.35 5.44
N SER A 145 -17.15 -0.30 6.25
CA SER A 145 -17.67 -0.26 7.63
C SER A 145 -18.99 0.51 7.80
N GLY A 146 -19.34 1.41 6.87
CA GLY A 146 -20.41 2.40 7.04
C GLY A 146 -20.17 3.42 8.17
N ASP A 147 -19.04 3.32 8.86
CA ASP A 147 -18.71 4.09 10.05
C ASP A 147 -17.73 5.22 9.74
N ARG A 148 -18.25 6.46 9.72
CA ARG A 148 -17.43 7.66 9.46
C ARG A 148 -16.40 7.93 10.55
N LYS A 149 -16.73 7.65 11.83
CA LYS A 149 -15.81 7.87 12.95
C LYS A 149 -14.65 6.90 12.86
N ASN A 150 -14.94 5.63 12.61
CA ASN A 150 -13.91 4.61 12.36
C ASN A 150 -13.02 4.97 11.17
N ALA A 151 -13.61 5.45 10.06
CA ALA A 151 -12.86 5.87 8.88
C ALA A 151 -11.94 7.08 9.11
N LEU A 152 -12.29 7.98 10.05
CA LEU A 152 -11.43 9.09 10.49
C LEU A 152 -10.30 8.66 11.43
N SER A 153 -10.53 7.60 12.21
CA SER A 153 -9.56 7.03 13.13
C SER A 153 -8.59 6.05 12.45
N SER A 154 -8.87 5.68 11.20
CA SER A 154 -8.13 4.62 10.51
C SER A 154 -6.76 5.07 9.99
N TRP A 155 -5.82 4.14 10.02
CA TRP A 155 -4.49 4.25 9.41
C TRP A 155 -3.99 2.88 8.98
N ARG A 156 -2.86 2.84 8.27
CA ARG A 156 -2.40 1.65 7.56
C ARG A 156 -0.94 1.37 7.85
N VAL A 157 -0.65 0.14 8.25
CA VAL A 157 0.68 -0.45 8.19
C VAL A 157 0.85 -1.14 6.83
N SER A 158 2.00 -0.94 6.21
CA SER A 158 2.36 -1.61 4.95
C SER A 158 3.58 -2.49 5.19
N LEU A 159 3.44 -3.77 4.88
CA LEU A 159 4.46 -4.80 5.05
C LEU A 159 5.04 -5.22 3.70
N SER A 160 6.26 -5.70 3.70
CA SER A 160 6.90 -6.26 2.51
C SER A 160 7.71 -7.50 2.87
N HIS A 161 8.23 -8.18 1.86
CA HIS A 161 9.19 -9.27 2.06
C HIS A 161 10.55 -8.82 2.61
N LEU A 162 10.78 -7.51 2.72
CA LEU A 162 11.95 -6.91 3.34
C LEU A 162 11.71 -6.52 4.81
N THR A 163 10.45 -6.49 5.24
CA THR A 163 10.10 -6.21 6.64
C THR A 163 10.56 -7.37 7.52
N THR A 164 11.24 -7.06 8.64
CA THR A 164 11.71 -8.07 9.57
C THR A 164 10.79 -8.21 10.79
N ARG A 165 10.99 -9.26 11.55
CA ARG A 165 10.27 -9.46 12.80
C ARG A 165 10.70 -8.45 13.85
N GLU A 166 11.97 -8.14 13.90
CA GLU A 166 12.58 -7.17 14.81
C GLU A 166 12.00 -5.77 14.58
N GLU A 167 11.80 -5.35 13.33
CA GLU A 167 11.12 -4.08 12.99
C GLU A 167 9.67 -4.05 13.50
N LEU A 168 8.97 -5.20 13.49
CA LEU A 168 7.62 -5.27 14.05
C LEU A 168 7.62 -5.23 15.57
N ASP A 169 8.63 -5.81 16.22
CA ASP A 169 8.79 -5.75 17.68
C ASP A 169 9.10 -4.32 18.14
N GLU A 170 9.97 -3.60 17.43
CA GLU A 170 10.21 -2.17 17.65
C GLU A 170 8.95 -1.32 17.43
N PHE A 171 8.24 -1.59 16.32
CA PHE A 171 6.95 -0.94 16.06
C PHE A 171 5.98 -1.13 17.22
N LEU A 172 5.84 -2.36 17.74
CA LEU A 172 4.91 -2.66 18.83
C LEU A 172 5.31 -1.98 20.15
N GLN A 173 6.61 -1.83 20.43
CA GLN A 173 7.10 -1.08 21.58
C GLN A 173 6.73 0.41 21.47
N VAL A 174 6.96 1.01 20.29
CA VAL A 174 6.59 2.41 20.05
C VAL A 174 5.07 2.59 20.07
N PHE A 175 4.34 1.64 19.50
CA PHE A 175 2.86 1.65 19.52
C PHE A 175 2.33 1.65 20.95
N ASP A 176 2.85 0.78 21.82
CA ASP A 176 2.45 0.69 23.23
C ASP A 176 2.66 2.01 23.98
N GLN A 177 3.81 2.65 23.76
CA GLN A 177 4.11 3.96 24.34
C GLN A 177 3.10 5.03 23.89
N CYS A 178 2.87 5.12 22.57
CA CYS A 178 1.92 6.08 21.99
C CYS A 178 0.48 5.81 22.46
N TYR A 179 0.09 4.55 22.55
CA TYR A 179 -1.24 4.14 23.00
C TYR A 179 -1.48 4.57 24.47
N LYS A 180 -0.52 4.34 25.34
CA LYS A 180 -0.60 4.75 26.77
C LYS A 180 -0.61 6.27 26.94
N GLU A 181 0.21 7.00 26.17
CA GLU A 181 0.29 8.46 26.22
C GLU A 181 -0.99 9.13 25.74
N LEU A 182 -1.59 8.64 24.66
CA LEU A 182 -2.81 9.25 24.09
C LEU A 182 -4.09 8.85 24.81
N GLY A 183 -4.08 7.80 25.63
CA GLY A 183 -5.16 7.38 26.51
C GLY A 183 -6.51 7.15 25.83
N PRO A 184 -6.61 6.33 24.76
CA PRO A 184 -7.87 6.08 24.06
C PRO A 184 -8.85 5.23 24.86
#